data_73293667fb7240dd8da26c0379ccb7de
#
_entry.id   73293667fb7240dd8da26c0379ccb7de
#
_cell.length_a   1.000
_cell.length_b   1.000
_cell.length_c   1.000
_cell.angle_alpha   90.00
_cell.angle_beta   90.00
_cell.angle_gamma   90.00
#
_symmetry.space_group_name_H-M   'P 1'
#
loop_
_entity.id
_entity.type
_entity.pdbx_description
1 polymer ?
#
loop_
_entity_poly.entity_id
_entity_poly.type
_entity_poly.pdbx_seq_one_letter_code
_entity_poly.pdbx_strand_id
1 'polypeptide(L)'
;LGDVYKRQANNQDELKNLFHKSIRLIGTWAVSLFIIAQLIATPLATLFVGYDQGLFELTRSGFRLYSFTFLINGFNIYGSAFFTALNNGLLSALISFLRTLVFQMAVVLLLPLLLGINGVWCSVAIAELLTLCVTGTFIVLKRNTYHYL
;
A
#
# COMPACT_ATOMS: atom_id res chain seq x y z
N LEU A 1 -9.78 16.35 2.36
CA LEU A 1 -10.49 17.62 2.42
C LEU A 1 -10.14 18.55 1.23
N GLY A 2 -8.86 18.72 0.91
CA GLY A 2 -8.41 19.53 -0.21
C GLY A 2 -8.93 19.07 -1.56
N ASP A 3 -8.94 17.76 -1.80
CA ASP A 3 -9.41 17.15 -3.06
C ASP A 3 -10.91 17.39 -3.28
N VAL A 4 -11.72 17.26 -2.23
CA VAL A 4 -13.17 17.54 -2.27
C VAL A 4 -13.42 19.00 -2.60
N TYR A 5 -12.72 19.91 -1.92
CA TYR A 5 -12.84 21.34 -2.15
C TYR A 5 -12.46 21.73 -3.59
N LYS A 6 -11.35 21.24 -4.10
CA LYS A 6 -10.86 21.54 -5.44
C LYS A 6 -11.81 21.02 -6.53
N ARG A 7 -12.39 19.83 -6.33
CA ARG A 7 -13.42 19.31 -7.23
C ARG A 7 -14.70 20.17 -7.22
N GLN A 8 -15.16 20.55 -6.03
CA GLN A 8 -16.36 21.39 -5.89
C GLN A 8 -16.17 22.77 -6.53
N ALA A 9 -14.97 23.33 -6.45
CA ALA A 9 -14.60 24.57 -7.12
C ALA A 9 -14.41 24.44 -8.64
N ASN A 10 -14.53 23.22 -9.18
CA ASN A 10 -14.25 22.87 -10.61
C ASN A 10 -12.86 23.31 -11.09
N ASN A 11 -11.87 23.34 -10.19
CA ASN A 11 -10.50 23.74 -10.48
C ASN A 11 -9.66 22.50 -10.82
N GLN A 12 -9.70 22.10 -12.09
CA GLN A 12 -9.01 20.89 -12.56
C GLN A 12 -7.48 20.98 -12.47
N ASP A 13 -6.90 22.13 -12.70
CA ASP A 13 -5.45 22.33 -12.64
C ASP A 13 -4.92 22.15 -11.22
N GLU A 14 -5.65 22.67 -10.25
CA GLU A 14 -5.32 22.47 -8.83
C GLU A 14 -5.50 21.01 -8.39
N LEU A 15 -6.52 20.33 -8.90
CA LEU A 15 -6.72 18.89 -8.61
C LEU A 15 -5.56 18.05 -9.13
N LYS A 16 -5.10 18.32 -10.37
CA LYS A 16 -3.90 17.69 -10.95
C LYS A 16 -2.65 17.96 -10.11
N ASN A 17 -2.43 19.22 -9.76
CA ASN A 17 -1.29 19.62 -8.95
C ASN A 17 -1.29 18.93 -7.58
N LEU A 18 -2.46 18.86 -6.94
CA LEU A 18 -2.64 18.18 -5.66
C LEU A 18 -2.38 16.67 -5.79
N PHE A 19 -2.92 16.03 -6.83
CA PHE A 19 -2.67 14.61 -7.11
C PHE A 19 -1.18 14.30 -7.25
N HIS A 20 -0.45 15.06 -8.08
CA HIS A 20 0.99 14.85 -8.29
C HIS A 20 1.81 15.12 -7.03
N LYS A 21 1.48 16.16 -6.26
CA LYS A 21 2.15 16.44 -4.98
C LYS A 21 1.92 15.31 -3.96
N SER A 22 0.70 14.80 -3.88
CA SER A 22 0.36 13.68 -2.99
C SER A 22 1.12 12.42 -3.36
N ILE A 23 1.17 12.05 -4.64
CA ILE A 23 1.92 10.88 -5.11
C ILE A 23 3.41 11.00 -4.81
N ARG A 24 4.01 12.18 -5.04
CA ARG A 24 5.43 12.42 -4.70
C ARG A 24 5.69 12.31 -3.20
N LEU A 25 4.83 12.91 -2.39
CA LEU A 25 4.95 12.85 -0.93
C LEU A 25 4.86 11.41 -0.42
N ILE A 26 3.84 10.66 -0.89
CA ILE A 26 3.65 9.26 -0.52
C ILE A 26 4.87 8.42 -0.95
N GLY A 27 5.35 8.60 -2.18
CA GLY A 27 6.54 7.90 -2.68
C GLY A 27 7.78 8.17 -1.84
N THR A 28 8.01 9.43 -1.45
CA THR A 28 9.14 9.80 -0.59
C THR A 28 9.04 9.13 0.78
N TRP A 29 7.87 9.17 1.41
CA TRP A 29 7.64 8.52 2.70
C TRP A 29 7.73 6.99 2.61
N ALA A 30 7.18 6.39 1.55
CA ALA A 30 7.24 4.94 1.32
C ALA A 30 8.68 4.44 1.25
N VAL A 31 9.53 5.11 0.45
CA VAL A 31 10.95 4.76 0.33
C VAL A 31 11.69 5.00 1.65
N SER A 32 11.43 6.11 2.33
CA SER A 32 12.06 6.42 3.61
C SER A 32 11.72 5.36 4.66
N LEU A 33 10.45 4.99 4.80
CA LEU A 33 10.00 3.96 5.73
C LEU A 33 10.58 2.58 5.39
N PHE A 34 10.65 2.23 4.11
CA PHE A 34 11.28 1.00 3.67
C PHE A 34 12.76 0.94 4.07
N ILE A 35 13.54 2.00 3.79
CA ILE A 35 14.95 2.08 4.15
C ILE A 35 15.14 1.98 5.67
N ILE A 36 14.36 2.73 6.43
CA ILE A 36 14.39 2.69 7.90
C ILE A 36 14.10 1.27 8.37
N ALA A 37 13.06 0.62 7.87
CA ALA A 37 12.71 -0.75 8.24
C ALA A 37 13.82 -1.75 7.93
N GLN A 38 14.49 -1.63 6.79
CA GLN A 38 15.64 -2.48 6.46
C GLN A 38 16.83 -2.30 7.43
N LEU A 39 17.10 -1.06 7.83
CA LEU A 39 18.19 -0.73 8.76
C LEU A 39 17.88 -1.23 10.19
N ILE A 40 16.66 -1.06 10.66
CA ILE A 40 16.28 -1.43 12.02
C ILE A 40 15.90 -2.91 12.17
N ALA A 41 15.78 -3.69 11.08
CA ALA A 41 15.39 -5.10 11.14
C ALA A 41 16.27 -5.93 12.07
N THR A 42 17.59 -5.75 11.99
CA THR A 42 18.56 -6.47 12.84
C THR A 42 18.49 -6.03 14.30
N PRO A 43 18.62 -4.73 14.66
CA PRO A 43 18.52 -4.34 16.06
C PRO A 43 17.16 -4.65 16.69
N LEU A 44 16.08 -4.58 15.91
CA LEU A 44 14.75 -4.95 16.38
C LEU A 44 14.65 -6.45 16.69
N ALA A 45 15.12 -7.30 15.79
CA ALA A 45 15.15 -8.74 16.01
C ALA A 45 16.03 -9.10 17.22
N THR A 46 17.18 -8.43 17.40
CA THR A 46 18.04 -8.63 18.57
C THR A 46 17.33 -8.27 19.88
N LEU A 47 16.61 -7.15 19.88
CA LEU A 47 15.90 -6.67 21.07
C LEU A 47 14.79 -7.63 21.52
N PHE A 48 14.03 -8.18 20.58
CA PHE A 48 12.86 -9.00 20.93
C PHE A 48 13.15 -10.49 21.03
N VAL A 49 14.06 -11.02 20.22
CA VAL A 49 14.30 -12.47 20.09
C VAL A 49 15.79 -12.84 20.04
N GLY A 50 16.68 -11.97 20.51
CA GLY A 50 18.14 -12.20 20.49
C GLY A 50 18.61 -13.37 21.36
N TYR A 51 17.75 -13.91 22.20
CA TYR A 51 18.02 -15.09 23.05
C TYR A 51 17.93 -16.44 22.28
N ASP A 52 17.33 -16.47 21.09
CA ASP A 52 17.19 -17.66 20.26
C ASP A 52 17.64 -17.35 18.83
N GLN A 53 18.69 -18.04 18.37
CA GLN A 53 19.28 -17.82 17.06
C GLN A 53 18.32 -18.15 15.91
N GLY A 54 17.53 -19.22 16.04
CA GLY A 54 16.57 -19.62 15.00
C GLY A 54 15.44 -18.61 14.86
N LEU A 55 14.92 -18.16 15.99
CA LEU A 55 13.85 -17.17 16.04
C LEU A 55 14.34 -15.78 15.57
N PHE A 56 15.59 -15.43 15.89
CA PHE A 56 16.24 -14.21 15.43
C PHE A 56 16.32 -14.16 13.90
N GLU A 57 16.86 -15.18 13.26
CA GLU A 57 16.98 -15.22 11.79
C GLU A 57 15.63 -15.22 11.10
N LEU A 58 14.66 -15.93 11.64
CA LEU A 58 13.28 -15.95 11.14
C LEU A 58 12.64 -14.56 11.24
N THR A 59 12.74 -13.92 12.39
CA THR A 59 12.15 -12.58 12.62
C THR A 59 12.81 -11.52 11.77
N ARG A 60 14.14 -11.51 11.69
CA ARG A 60 14.91 -10.57 10.86
C ARG A 60 14.55 -10.71 9.38
N SER A 61 14.52 -11.97 8.88
CA SER A 61 14.19 -12.27 7.49
C SER A 61 12.74 -11.89 7.17
N GLY A 62 11.81 -12.27 8.04
CA GLY A 62 10.40 -11.95 7.91
C GLY A 62 10.14 -10.44 7.91
N PHE A 63 10.77 -9.71 8.84
CA PHE A 63 10.63 -8.25 8.90
C PHE A 63 11.13 -7.57 7.62
N ARG A 64 12.27 -8.03 7.08
CA ARG A 64 12.79 -7.52 5.81
C ARG A 64 11.86 -7.79 4.63
N LEU A 65 11.31 -8.99 4.54
CA LEU A 65 10.33 -9.33 3.50
C LEU A 65 9.04 -8.51 3.66
N TYR A 66 8.53 -8.41 4.88
CA TYR A 66 7.32 -7.64 5.16
C TYR A 66 7.48 -6.16 4.83
N SER A 67 8.66 -5.58 5.04
CA SER A 67 8.90 -4.15 4.82
C SER A 67 8.67 -3.69 3.38
N PHE A 68 8.67 -4.60 2.39
CA PHE A 68 8.29 -4.26 1.01
C PHE A 68 6.85 -3.75 0.90
N THR A 69 5.98 -4.09 1.85
CA THR A 69 4.61 -3.55 1.90
C THR A 69 4.59 -2.03 2.04
N PHE A 70 5.58 -1.44 2.72
CA PHE A 70 5.65 0.01 2.93
C PHE A 70 5.80 0.78 1.63
N LEU A 71 6.40 0.18 0.59
CA LEU A 71 6.52 0.81 -0.72
C LEU A 71 5.18 0.96 -1.45
N ILE A 72 4.21 0.13 -1.12
CA ILE A 72 2.97 -0.02 -1.90
C ILE A 72 1.74 0.46 -1.11
N ASN A 73 1.70 0.16 0.18
CA ASN A 73 0.54 0.37 1.04
C ASN A 73 0.00 1.81 1.00
N GLY A 74 0.91 2.79 1.04
CA GLY A 74 0.53 4.21 0.99
C GLY A 74 -0.23 4.60 -0.27
N PHE A 75 0.15 4.05 -1.42
CA PHE A 75 -0.52 4.32 -2.70
C PHE A 75 -1.94 3.72 -2.74
N ASN A 76 -2.13 2.53 -2.18
CA ASN A 76 -3.44 1.88 -2.12
C ASN A 76 -4.40 2.62 -1.19
N ILE A 77 -3.92 3.04 -0.01
CA ILE A 77 -4.70 3.85 0.92
C ILE A 77 -5.09 5.18 0.26
N TYR A 78 -4.12 5.85 -0.37
CA TYR A 78 -4.38 7.09 -1.07
C TYR A 78 -5.38 6.92 -2.21
N GLY A 79 -5.26 5.87 -3.03
CA GLY A 79 -6.19 5.61 -4.12
C GLY A 79 -7.64 5.46 -3.66
N SER A 80 -7.87 4.71 -2.57
CA SER A 80 -9.20 4.61 -1.96
C SER A 80 -9.69 5.96 -1.42
N ALA A 81 -8.86 6.67 -0.66
CA ALA A 81 -9.18 7.97 -0.11
C ALA A 81 -9.43 9.03 -1.21
N PHE A 82 -8.67 8.98 -2.29
CA PHE A 82 -8.82 9.85 -3.44
C PHE A 82 -10.19 9.69 -4.11
N PHE A 83 -10.65 8.47 -4.34
CA PHE A 83 -12.00 8.23 -4.88
C PHE A 83 -13.10 8.65 -3.89
N THR A 84 -12.88 8.52 -2.59
CA THR A 84 -13.80 9.08 -1.58
C THR A 84 -13.87 10.60 -1.71
N ALA A 85 -12.75 11.28 -1.82
CA ALA A 85 -12.67 12.73 -1.99
C ALA A 85 -13.33 13.21 -3.30
N LEU A 86 -13.28 12.40 -4.36
CA LEU A 86 -14.00 12.62 -5.60
C LEU A 86 -15.51 12.29 -5.52
N ASN A 87 -16.03 12.03 -4.33
CA ASN A 87 -17.41 11.62 -4.08
C ASN A 87 -17.83 10.34 -4.83
N ASN A 88 -16.86 9.45 -5.06
CA ASN A 88 -17.11 8.13 -5.63
C ASN A 88 -16.89 7.04 -4.57
N GLY A 89 -17.80 7.01 -3.59
CA GLY A 89 -17.74 6.08 -2.47
C GLY A 89 -17.80 4.61 -2.91
N LEU A 90 -18.46 4.31 -4.02
CA LEU A 90 -18.54 2.94 -4.54
C LEU A 90 -17.18 2.41 -4.98
N LEU A 91 -16.41 3.19 -5.73
CA LEU A 91 -15.05 2.78 -6.13
C LEU A 91 -14.12 2.69 -4.94
N SER A 92 -14.21 3.63 -4.01
CA SER A 92 -13.43 3.59 -2.76
C SER A 92 -13.74 2.33 -1.94
N ALA A 93 -15.02 2.00 -1.76
CA ALA A 93 -15.46 0.80 -1.06
C ALA A 93 -14.99 -0.47 -1.79
N LEU A 94 -15.09 -0.51 -3.12
CA LEU A 94 -14.65 -1.65 -3.92
C LEU A 94 -13.14 -1.90 -3.79
N ILE A 95 -12.31 -0.85 -3.89
CA ILE A 95 -10.86 -0.96 -3.70
C ILE A 95 -10.55 -1.51 -2.31
N SER A 96 -11.17 -0.96 -1.27
CA SER A 96 -10.94 -1.38 0.11
C SER A 96 -11.41 -2.83 0.35
N PHE A 97 -12.55 -3.22 -0.20
CA PHE A 97 -13.08 -4.57 -0.11
C PHE A 97 -12.18 -5.59 -0.80
N LEU A 98 -11.79 -5.32 -2.05
CA LEU A 98 -10.90 -6.18 -2.81
C LEU A 98 -9.54 -6.33 -2.09
N ARG A 99 -8.98 -5.24 -1.60
CA ARG A 99 -7.72 -5.22 -0.86
C ARG A 99 -7.77 -6.11 0.37
N THR A 100 -8.71 -5.84 1.27
CA THR A 100 -8.69 -6.44 2.62
C THR A 100 -9.32 -7.81 2.64
N LEU A 101 -10.44 -8.01 1.93
CA LEU A 101 -11.19 -9.25 2.02
C LEU A 101 -10.80 -10.23 0.91
N VAL A 102 -10.71 -9.79 -0.33
CA VAL A 102 -10.46 -10.71 -1.45
C VAL A 102 -8.97 -11.05 -1.56
N PHE A 103 -8.14 -10.05 -1.82
CA PHE A 103 -6.72 -10.31 -2.10
C PHE A 103 -5.96 -10.73 -0.85
N GLN A 104 -6.15 -10.04 0.27
CA GLN A 104 -5.40 -10.36 1.48
C GLN A 104 -5.78 -11.75 2.02
N MET A 105 -7.06 -12.11 2.08
CA MET A 105 -7.48 -13.46 2.50
C MET A 105 -7.00 -14.53 1.54
N ALA A 106 -7.20 -14.35 0.24
CA ALA A 106 -6.78 -15.34 -0.75
C ALA A 106 -5.27 -15.58 -0.70
N VAL A 107 -4.47 -14.51 -0.69
CA VAL A 107 -3.01 -14.63 -0.69
C VAL A 107 -2.47 -15.19 0.61
N VAL A 108 -3.01 -14.76 1.77
CA VAL A 108 -2.60 -15.28 3.10
C VAL A 108 -2.93 -16.76 3.25
N LEU A 109 -3.98 -17.26 2.63
CA LEU A 109 -4.33 -18.69 2.68
C LEU A 109 -3.53 -19.52 1.66
N LEU A 110 -3.33 -19.02 0.46
CA LEU A 110 -2.73 -19.79 -0.64
C LEU A 110 -1.19 -19.75 -0.65
N LEU A 111 -0.60 -18.58 -0.36
CA LEU A 111 0.84 -18.40 -0.51
C LEU A 111 1.68 -19.23 0.46
N PRO A 112 1.29 -19.42 1.74
CA PRO A 112 2.01 -20.30 2.66
C PRO A 112 2.01 -21.77 2.23
N LEU A 113 1.00 -22.22 1.48
CA LEU A 113 0.94 -23.59 0.95
C LEU A 113 2.01 -23.82 -0.12
N LEU A 114 2.43 -22.75 -0.84
CA LEU A 114 3.42 -22.82 -1.90
C LEU A 114 4.84 -22.52 -1.42
N LEU A 115 5.00 -21.57 -0.52
CA LEU A 115 6.29 -21.00 -0.09
C LEU A 115 6.59 -21.21 1.40
N GLY A 116 5.75 -21.97 2.13
CA GLY A 116 5.91 -22.17 3.55
C GLY A 116 5.91 -20.86 4.33
N ILE A 117 6.80 -20.76 5.34
CA ILE A 117 6.87 -19.59 6.23
C ILE A 117 7.20 -18.27 5.50
N ASN A 118 8.00 -18.33 4.44
CA ASN A 118 8.29 -17.15 3.62
C ASN A 118 7.02 -16.64 2.90
N GLY A 119 6.11 -17.55 2.54
CA GLY A 119 4.81 -17.20 2.00
C GLY A 119 3.97 -16.36 2.95
N VAL A 120 4.04 -16.62 4.25
CA VAL A 120 3.35 -15.80 5.27
C VAL A 120 3.87 -14.35 5.24
N TRP A 121 5.17 -14.17 5.24
CA TRP A 121 5.79 -12.84 5.23
C TRP A 121 5.56 -12.06 3.93
N CYS A 122 5.56 -12.76 2.79
CA CYS A 122 5.32 -12.15 1.48
C CYS A 122 3.84 -11.91 1.18
N SER A 123 2.92 -12.56 1.89
CA SER A 123 1.48 -12.53 1.59
C SER A 123 0.93 -11.10 1.51
N VAL A 124 1.28 -10.28 2.49
CA VAL A 124 0.76 -8.90 2.55
C VAL A 124 1.32 -8.07 1.40
N ALA A 125 2.62 -8.22 1.08
CA ALA A 125 3.24 -7.49 -0.03
C ALA A 125 2.60 -7.86 -1.38
N ILE A 126 2.32 -9.13 -1.59
CA ILE A 126 1.67 -9.61 -2.83
C ILE A 126 0.22 -9.15 -2.91
N ALA A 127 -0.53 -9.23 -1.81
CA ALA A 127 -1.91 -8.72 -1.75
C ALA A 127 -1.98 -7.21 -2.05
N GLU A 128 -1.05 -6.43 -1.49
CA GLU A 128 -0.94 -4.99 -1.76
C GLU A 128 -0.57 -4.72 -3.22
N LEU A 129 0.26 -5.55 -3.84
CA LEU A 129 0.64 -5.41 -5.24
C LEU A 129 -0.54 -5.68 -6.19
N LEU A 130 -1.34 -6.71 -5.90
CA LEU A 130 -2.59 -6.97 -6.62
C LEU A 130 -3.57 -5.80 -6.49
N THR A 131 -3.71 -5.27 -5.28
CA THR A 131 -4.53 -4.09 -5.02
C THR A 131 -4.03 -2.87 -5.80
N LEU A 132 -2.70 -2.66 -5.87
CA LEU A 132 -2.11 -1.56 -6.62
C LEU A 132 -2.44 -1.64 -8.11
N CYS A 133 -2.44 -2.83 -8.69
CA CYS A 133 -2.85 -3.04 -10.08
C CYS A 133 -4.31 -2.62 -10.30
N VAL A 134 -5.21 -3.01 -9.39
CA VAL A 134 -6.63 -2.63 -9.46
C VAL A 134 -6.81 -1.13 -9.25
N THR A 135 -6.19 -0.56 -8.23
CA THR A 135 -6.24 0.87 -7.92
C THR A 135 -5.70 1.71 -9.08
N GLY A 136 -4.55 1.33 -9.63
CA GLY A 136 -3.95 1.97 -10.79
C GLY A 136 -4.84 1.91 -12.03
N THR A 137 -5.47 0.76 -12.26
CA THR A 137 -6.44 0.59 -13.36
C THR A 137 -7.62 1.56 -13.20
N PHE A 138 -8.21 1.66 -12.00
CA PHE A 138 -9.30 2.60 -11.78
C PHE A 138 -8.88 4.07 -11.91
N ILE A 139 -7.67 4.41 -11.44
CA ILE A 139 -7.10 5.74 -11.64
C ILE A 139 -6.99 6.04 -13.14
N VAL A 140 -6.43 5.15 -13.94
CA VAL A 140 -6.28 5.36 -15.38
C VAL A 140 -7.65 5.41 -16.09
N LEU A 141 -8.57 4.51 -15.80
CA LEU A 141 -9.90 4.46 -16.43
C LEU A 141 -10.74 5.71 -16.12
N LYS A 142 -10.62 6.24 -14.93
CA LYS A 142 -11.43 7.39 -14.49
C LYS A 142 -10.78 8.75 -14.74
N ARG A 143 -9.58 8.78 -15.30
CA ARG A 143 -8.86 10.04 -15.58
C ARG A 143 -9.68 11.03 -16.44
N ASN A 144 -10.36 10.54 -17.46
CA ASN A 144 -11.17 11.37 -18.36
C ASN A 144 -12.49 11.84 -17.72
N THR A 145 -12.96 11.14 -16.68
CA THR A 145 -14.18 11.52 -15.95
C THR A 145 -13.92 12.64 -14.96
N TYR A 146 -12.75 12.68 -14.34
CA TYR A 146 -12.43 13.60 -13.25
C TYR A 146 -11.30 14.59 -13.59
N HIS A 147 -10.61 14.42 -14.71
CA HIS A 147 -9.58 15.31 -15.24
C HIS A 147 -8.44 15.64 -14.25
N TYR A 148 -7.91 14.64 -13.53
CA TYR A 148 -6.81 14.79 -12.57
C TYR A 148 -5.44 14.33 -13.09
N LEU A 149 -5.37 13.80 -14.31
CA LEU A 149 -4.14 13.43 -15.02
C LEU A 149 -4.00 14.23 -16.31
#